data_0f173523325645e68594c29487f852f8
#
_entry.id   0f173523325645e68594c29487f852f8
#
_cell.length_a   1.000
_cell.length_b   1.000
_cell.length_c   1.000
_cell.angle_alpha   90.00
_cell.angle_beta   90.00
_cell.angle_gamma   90.00
#
_symmetry.space_group_name_H-M   'P 1'
#
loop_
_entity.id
_entity.type
_entity.pdbx_description
1 polymer ?
#
loop_
_entity_poly.entity_id
_entity_poly.type
_entity_poly.pdbx_seq_one_letter_code
_entity_poly.pdbx_strand_id
1 'polypeptide(L)'
;MKNILSVNFRLARPKAYPGKGDKYLPKIIQELSNLQRKTQKDFRYDALRLSADKIRDLSQTLVEFAEDVHNDIGIWDSLEQYNLEFFGTKLPLIPGSDEEAADQASINKRRLQYLLWNQYQLFDPELILSPSHQDLVRLSEMVSDFLSDRFKNLPLGSGIKTFFNQPNEFGWDIKKKLIWLGKHSYLFRRCYQDYIQLHGGKPETAVIDDCICQETTGWSGLGVIDILASILEITENQRQDLRNWYERHTAFYKVLSINESVVTVLNIINDKPYIVRVGDFSSQFDKSHLYFGGLVLWNGEWYWSGEQKRYDSVSDEDLPKLKNTFFSTPQTIVYRYRKDLADKARASVKEQYRIFVDYHGKDMAVYPDGRSMAVDMRKQYCFHNESKLKAAGKNPTEHHQPEIPDKVNPYYLDYLFRKHKGHFYRKRYPAISLLNIPDQAKE
;
A
#
# COMPACT_ATOMS: atom_id res chain seq x y z
N MET A 1 17.03 -18.30 -38.94
CA MET A 1 15.84 -17.85 -38.16
C MET A 1 15.92 -18.42 -36.76
N LYS A 2 16.37 -17.64 -35.77
CA LYS A 2 16.46 -18.08 -34.38
C LYS A 2 15.05 -18.00 -33.79
N ASN A 3 14.55 -19.12 -33.28
CA ASN A 3 13.32 -19.21 -32.49
C ASN A 3 13.35 -18.17 -31.39
N ILE A 4 12.54 -17.14 -31.52
CA ILE A 4 12.21 -16.23 -30.43
C ILE A 4 11.40 -17.09 -29.48
N LEU A 5 12.02 -17.48 -28.35
CA LEU A 5 11.37 -18.13 -27.24
C LEU A 5 10.10 -17.35 -26.90
N SER A 6 8.96 -17.97 -27.11
CA SER A 6 7.67 -17.47 -26.66
C SER A 6 7.73 -17.37 -25.14
N VAL A 7 7.98 -16.16 -24.64
CA VAL A 7 7.87 -15.89 -23.20
C VAL A 7 6.39 -16.05 -22.86
N ASN A 8 6.04 -17.19 -22.29
CA ASN A 8 4.69 -17.45 -21.80
C ASN A 8 4.38 -16.45 -20.70
N PHE A 9 3.57 -15.46 -21.00
CA PHE A 9 2.95 -14.60 -19.99
C PHE A 9 2.08 -15.49 -19.11
N ARG A 10 2.49 -15.71 -17.87
CA ARG A 10 1.67 -16.38 -16.88
C ARG A 10 0.83 -15.34 -16.17
N LEU A 11 -0.38 -15.14 -16.66
CA LEU A 11 -1.38 -14.42 -15.90
C LEU A 11 -1.60 -15.13 -14.55
N ALA A 12 -1.50 -14.38 -13.46
CA ALA A 12 -1.82 -14.92 -12.16
C ALA A 12 -3.34 -15.17 -12.07
N ARG A 13 -3.71 -16.42 -11.83
CA ARG A 13 -5.12 -16.81 -11.65
C ARG A 13 -5.29 -17.50 -10.31
N PRO A 14 -6.43 -17.29 -9.63
CA PRO A 14 -6.75 -18.09 -8.47
C PRO A 14 -6.83 -19.56 -8.88
N LYS A 15 -6.24 -20.42 -8.07
CA LYS A 15 -6.19 -21.85 -8.37
C LYS A 15 -7.60 -22.41 -8.52
N ALA A 16 -7.85 -23.17 -9.56
CA ALA A 16 -9.14 -23.76 -9.93
C ALA A 16 -10.22 -22.78 -10.47
N TYR A 17 -9.90 -21.51 -10.70
CA TYR A 17 -10.84 -20.51 -11.22
C TYR A 17 -10.32 -19.88 -12.54
N PRO A 18 -10.41 -20.57 -13.68
CA PRO A 18 -10.03 -19.98 -14.99
C PRO A 18 -11.11 -19.01 -15.46
N GLY A 19 -10.66 -17.93 -16.12
CA GLY A 19 -11.53 -16.97 -16.81
C GLY A 19 -11.79 -17.37 -18.26
N LYS A 20 -12.98 -17.04 -18.79
CA LYS A 20 -13.32 -17.31 -20.20
C LYS A 20 -12.44 -16.54 -21.17
N GLY A 21 -11.97 -15.35 -20.77
CA GLY A 21 -11.10 -14.47 -21.54
C GLY A 21 -9.62 -14.88 -21.54
N ASP A 22 -9.18 -15.68 -20.58
CA ASP A 22 -7.75 -15.91 -20.26
C ASP A 22 -6.87 -16.28 -21.47
N LYS A 23 -7.39 -17.04 -22.40
CA LYS A 23 -6.64 -17.47 -23.58
C LYS A 23 -6.32 -16.33 -24.57
N TYR A 24 -7.02 -15.21 -24.48
CA TYR A 24 -6.84 -14.06 -25.39
C TYR A 24 -5.88 -13.01 -24.80
N LEU A 25 -5.82 -12.88 -23.47
CA LEU A 25 -5.09 -11.82 -22.79
C LEU A 25 -3.58 -11.82 -23.09
N PRO A 26 -2.87 -12.96 -23.16
CA PRO A 26 -1.44 -12.96 -23.50
C PRO A 26 -1.13 -12.33 -24.86
N LYS A 27 -2.00 -12.53 -25.84
CA LYS A 27 -1.87 -11.91 -27.17
C LYS A 27 -2.08 -10.39 -27.09
N ILE A 28 -3.10 -9.94 -26.36
CA ILE A 28 -3.38 -8.51 -26.15
C ILE A 28 -2.19 -7.83 -25.45
N ILE A 29 -1.62 -8.44 -24.41
CA ILE A 29 -0.42 -7.93 -23.72
C ILE A 29 0.74 -7.76 -24.71
N GLN A 30 0.98 -8.75 -25.58
CA GLN A 30 2.05 -8.69 -26.57
C GLN A 30 1.82 -7.59 -27.62
N GLU A 31 0.59 -7.45 -28.10
CA GLU A 31 0.21 -6.41 -29.08
C GLU A 31 0.35 -5.01 -28.46
N LEU A 32 -0.12 -4.82 -27.21
CA LEU A 32 0.02 -3.57 -26.46
C LEU A 32 1.49 -3.21 -26.19
N SER A 33 2.31 -4.21 -25.83
CA SER A 33 3.75 -4.01 -25.63
C SER A 33 4.44 -3.52 -26.92
N ASN A 34 4.08 -4.07 -28.07
CA ASN A 34 4.62 -3.63 -29.34
C ASN A 34 4.16 -2.21 -29.71
N LEU A 35 2.91 -1.88 -29.42
CA LEU A 35 2.35 -0.55 -29.65
C LEU A 35 3.06 0.49 -28.78
N GLN A 36 3.21 0.23 -27.48
CA GLN A 36 3.93 1.12 -26.57
C GLN A 36 5.40 1.36 -26.99
N ARG A 37 6.11 0.31 -27.41
CA ARG A 37 7.50 0.45 -27.94
C ARG A 37 7.58 1.40 -29.13
N LYS A 38 6.58 1.40 -30.01
CA LYS A 38 6.52 2.33 -31.14
C LYS A 38 6.22 3.75 -30.67
N THR A 39 5.22 3.93 -29.83
CA THR A 39 4.78 5.24 -29.33
C THR A 39 5.87 5.94 -28.53
N GLN A 40 6.63 5.21 -27.69
CA GLN A 40 7.68 5.80 -26.88
C GLN A 40 8.88 6.37 -27.68
N LYS A 41 9.05 5.98 -28.95
CA LYS A 41 10.08 6.57 -29.80
C LYS A 41 9.84 8.07 -30.03
N ASP A 42 8.59 8.48 -30.03
CA ASP A 42 8.15 9.85 -30.26
C ASP A 42 8.03 10.69 -28.97
N PHE A 43 8.35 10.11 -27.82
CA PHE A 43 8.29 10.83 -26.55
C PHE A 43 9.38 11.92 -26.50
N ARG A 44 8.98 13.11 -26.10
CA ARG A 44 9.87 14.24 -25.91
C ARG A 44 10.68 14.14 -24.63
N TYR A 45 10.13 13.46 -23.62
CA TYR A 45 10.75 13.31 -22.30
C TYR A 45 11.35 11.90 -22.17
N ASP A 46 12.69 11.82 -22.24
CA ASP A 46 13.42 10.55 -22.24
C ASP A 46 13.17 9.69 -20.98
N ALA A 47 12.90 10.32 -19.83
CA ALA A 47 12.59 9.61 -18.60
C ALA A 47 11.30 8.76 -18.67
N LEU A 48 10.43 9.03 -19.66
CA LEU A 48 9.24 8.21 -19.91
C LEU A 48 9.51 7.02 -20.86
N ARG A 49 10.73 6.88 -21.39
CA ARG A 49 11.11 5.75 -22.22
C ARG A 49 11.49 4.56 -21.36
N LEU A 50 10.63 3.57 -21.31
CA LEU A 50 10.81 2.36 -20.53
C LEU A 50 11.63 1.30 -21.27
N SER A 51 12.37 0.48 -20.52
CA SER A 51 13.01 -0.73 -21.04
C SER A 51 11.96 -1.75 -21.51
N ALA A 52 12.39 -2.72 -22.32
CA ALA A 52 11.49 -3.75 -22.84
C ALA A 52 10.77 -4.55 -21.75
N ASP A 53 11.42 -4.80 -20.63
CA ASP A 53 10.83 -5.53 -19.51
C ASP A 53 9.82 -4.68 -18.73
N LYS A 54 10.12 -3.39 -18.50
CA LYS A 54 9.17 -2.45 -17.90
C LYS A 54 7.94 -2.22 -18.78
N ILE A 55 8.11 -2.14 -20.11
CA ILE A 55 6.98 -2.06 -21.08
C ILE A 55 6.09 -3.30 -20.96
N ARG A 56 6.70 -4.48 -20.83
CA ARG A 56 5.95 -5.74 -20.71
C ARG A 56 5.14 -5.79 -19.42
N ASP A 57 5.76 -5.42 -18.31
CA ASP A 57 5.11 -5.36 -17.00
C ASP A 57 3.97 -4.33 -16.99
N LEU A 58 4.20 -3.15 -17.56
CA LEU A 58 3.17 -2.13 -17.73
C LEU A 58 2.01 -2.62 -18.60
N SER A 59 2.31 -3.28 -19.75
CA SER A 59 1.27 -3.82 -20.63
C SER A 59 0.43 -4.88 -19.93
N GLN A 60 1.03 -5.73 -19.10
CA GLN A 60 0.30 -6.71 -18.29
C GLN A 60 -0.62 -6.00 -17.29
N THR A 61 -0.11 -5.01 -16.56
CA THR A 61 -0.89 -4.20 -15.61
C THR A 61 -2.10 -3.54 -16.28
N LEU A 62 -1.91 -2.94 -17.46
CA LEU A 62 -2.98 -2.27 -18.20
C LEU A 62 -4.04 -3.25 -18.73
N VAL A 63 -3.64 -4.44 -19.17
CA VAL A 63 -4.59 -5.48 -19.61
C VAL A 63 -5.34 -6.09 -18.43
N GLU A 64 -4.70 -6.29 -17.29
CA GLU A 64 -5.37 -6.75 -16.06
C GLU A 64 -6.36 -5.70 -15.51
N PHE A 65 -6.03 -4.41 -15.60
CA PHE A 65 -6.98 -3.32 -15.33
C PHE A 65 -8.18 -3.36 -16.29
N ALA A 66 -7.94 -3.54 -17.60
CA ALA A 66 -9.03 -3.63 -18.57
C ALA A 66 -9.90 -4.89 -18.34
N GLU A 67 -9.32 -6.00 -17.92
CA GLU A 67 -10.04 -7.19 -17.50
C GLU A 67 -10.92 -6.94 -16.28
N ASP A 68 -10.40 -6.21 -15.29
CA ASP A 68 -11.15 -5.83 -14.08
C ASP A 68 -12.40 -5.04 -14.45
N VAL A 69 -12.24 -3.96 -15.22
CA VAL A 69 -13.35 -3.12 -15.68
C VAL A 69 -14.32 -3.90 -16.58
N HIS A 70 -13.83 -4.68 -17.54
CA HIS A 70 -14.67 -5.44 -18.48
C HIS A 70 -15.54 -6.51 -17.80
N ASN A 71 -15.01 -7.16 -16.76
CA ASN A 71 -15.72 -8.22 -16.04
C ASN A 71 -16.37 -7.75 -14.72
N ASP A 72 -16.28 -6.46 -14.41
CA ASP A 72 -16.80 -5.91 -13.16
C ASP A 72 -16.29 -6.72 -11.95
N ILE A 73 -14.94 -6.85 -11.84
CA ILE A 73 -14.29 -7.54 -10.71
C ILE A 73 -14.35 -6.64 -9.48
N GLY A 74 -14.22 -5.32 -9.67
CA GLY A 74 -14.40 -4.30 -8.65
C GLY A 74 -13.13 -3.82 -7.97
N ILE A 75 -11.92 -4.22 -8.42
CA ILE A 75 -10.65 -3.77 -7.83
C ILE A 75 -10.47 -2.27 -8.07
N TRP A 76 -10.69 -1.80 -9.30
CA TRP A 76 -10.55 -0.39 -9.65
C TRP A 76 -11.64 0.47 -9.01
N ASP A 77 -12.89 0.03 -9.05
CA ASP A 77 -13.98 0.77 -8.45
C ASP A 77 -13.81 0.91 -6.93
N SER A 78 -13.24 -0.10 -6.29
CA SER A 78 -12.86 -0.03 -4.87
C SER A 78 -11.76 1.02 -4.61
N LEU A 79 -10.78 1.15 -5.50
CA LEU A 79 -9.77 2.21 -5.44
C LEU A 79 -10.41 3.60 -5.59
N GLU A 80 -11.32 3.78 -6.54
CA GLU A 80 -12.03 5.04 -6.74
C GLU A 80 -12.89 5.41 -5.52
N GLN A 81 -13.58 4.43 -4.94
CA GLN A 81 -14.36 4.63 -3.72
C GLN A 81 -13.48 5.00 -2.53
N TYR A 82 -12.34 4.33 -2.37
CA TYR A 82 -11.36 4.68 -1.36
C TYR A 82 -10.84 6.12 -1.55
N ASN A 83 -10.47 6.49 -2.76
CA ASN A 83 -10.00 7.84 -3.06
C ASN A 83 -11.08 8.89 -2.76
N LEU A 84 -12.32 8.62 -3.13
CA LEU A 84 -13.45 9.51 -2.84
C LEU A 84 -13.66 9.70 -1.32
N GLU A 85 -13.55 8.62 -0.54
CA GLU A 85 -13.67 8.67 0.92
C GLU A 85 -12.56 9.51 1.58
N PHE A 86 -11.31 9.33 1.14
CA PHE A 86 -10.16 9.94 1.82
C PHE A 86 -9.69 11.26 1.21
N PHE A 87 -9.96 11.52 -0.07
CA PHE A 87 -9.46 12.68 -0.80
C PHE A 87 -10.57 13.55 -1.43
N GLY A 88 -11.82 13.11 -1.34
CA GLY A 88 -12.96 13.83 -1.90
C GLY A 88 -13.08 13.77 -3.43
N THR A 89 -12.23 13.00 -4.12
CA THR A 89 -12.24 12.81 -5.57
C THR A 89 -11.81 11.40 -5.94
N LYS A 90 -12.39 10.84 -7.03
CA LYS A 90 -12.08 9.47 -7.48
C LYS A 90 -10.66 9.32 -7.99
N LEU A 91 -10.15 10.32 -8.72
CA LEU A 91 -8.82 10.31 -9.32
C LEU A 91 -8.03 11.55 -8.88
N PRO A 92 -7.46 11.55 -7.66
CA PRO A 92 -6.72 12.68 -7.13
C PRO A 92 -5.63 13.16 -8.09
N LEU A 93 -5.50 14.47 -8.26
CA LEU A 93 -4.54 15.14 -9.13
C LEU A 93 -4.81 15.02 -10.66
N ILE A 94 -5.87 14.36 -11.09
CA ILE A 94 -6.30 14.39 -12.48
C ILE A 94 -7.38 15.46 -12.64
N PRO A 95 -7.15 16.55 -13.40
CA PRO A 95 -8.11 17.62 -13.56
C PRO A 95 -9.44 17.16 -14.20
N GLY A 96 -10.57 17.64 -13.69
CA GLY A 96 -11.90 17.35 -14.25
C GLY A 96 -12.36 15.89 -14.13
N SER A 97 -11.77 15.11 -13.23
CA SER A 97 -12.10 13.68 -13.07
C SER A 97 -13.51 13.42 -12.57
N ASP A 98 -14.15 14.41 -11.94
CA ASP A 98 -15.48 14.28 -11.34
C ASP A 98 -16.62 14.59 -12.32
N GLU A 99 -16.32 15.25 -13.45
CA GLU A 99 -17.32 15.68 -14.44
C GLU A 99 -17.74 14.58 -15.43
N GLU A 100 -16.92 13.56 -15.64
CA GLU A 100 -17.17 12.45 -16.59
C GLU A 100 -17.72 11.19 -15.90
N ALA A 101 -18.49 11.32 -14.83
CA ALA A 101 -19.09 10.19 -14.11
C ALA A 101 -20.11 9.35 -14.94
N ALA A 102 -20.35 9.72 -16.19
CA ALA A 102 -21.40 9.10 -17.00
C ALA A 102 -21.04 7.73 -17.60
N ASP A 103 -19.77 7.34 -17.60
CA ASP A 103 -19.34 6.05 -18.21
C ASP A 103 -18.53 5.20 -17.24
N GLN A 104 -19.21 4.71 -16.18
CA GLN A 104 -18.58 3.88 -15.13
C GLN A 104 -18.09 2.52 -15.65
N ALA A 105 -18.58 2.06 -16.80
CA ALA A 105 -18.29 0.73 -17.35
C ALA A 105 -17.22 0.74 -18.44
N SER A 106 -16.67 1.88 -18.86
CA SER A 106 -15.72 1.94 -19.94
C SER A 106 -14.26 1.99 -19.49
N ILE A 107 -13.37 1.48 -20.34
CA ILE A 107 -11.93 1.69 -20.25
C ILE A 107 -11.68 3.18 -20.55
N ASN A 108 -11.64 3.99 -19.50
CA ASN A 108 -11.61 5.44 -19.59
C ASN A 108 -10.17 5.97 -19.62
N LYS A 109 -9.89 6.95 -20.50
CA LYS A 109 -8.55 7.54 -20.65
C LYS A 109 -8.03 8.17 -19.36
N ARG A 110 -8.89 8.76 -18.51
CA ARG A 110 -8.48 9.38 -17.24
C ARG A 110 -8.11 8.35 -16.19
N ARG A 111 -8.83 7.23 -16.11
CA ARG A 111 -8.46 6.07 -15.30
C ARG A 111 -7.09 5.54 -15.70
N LEU A 112 -6.87 5.40 -17.01
CA LEU A 112 -5.58 4.97 -17.55
C LEU A 112 -4.48 6.00 -17.32
N GLN A 113 -4.76 7.29 -17.43
CA GLN A 113 -3.81 8.36 -17.11
C GLN A 113 -3.36 8.29 -15.64
N TYR A 114 -4.30 8.10 -14.72
CA TYR A 114 -4.01 7.93 -13.30
C TYR A 114 -3.20 6.66 -13.03
N LEU A 115 -3.59 5.53 -13.62
CA LEU A 115 -2.87 4.26 -13.49
C LEU A 115 -1.45 4.35 -14.06
N LEU A 116 -1.29 4.88 -15.27
CA LEU A 116 0.00 5.09 -15.91
C LEU A 116 0.91 5.99 -15.09
N TRP A 117 0.39 7.13 -14.62
CA TRP A 117 1.14 8.06 -13.78
C TRP A 117 1.70 7.38 -12.54
N ASN A 118 0.89 6.58 -11.84
CA ASN A 118 1.32 5.83 -10.68
C ASN A 118 2.32 4.72 -11.03
N GLN A 119 2.12 4.00 -12.13
CA GLN A 119 3.06 2.96 -12.57
C GLN A 119 4.43 3.52 -12.95
N TYR A 120 4.49 4.67 -13.61
CA TYR A 120 5.76 5.33 -13.90
C TYR A 120 6.52 5.71 -12.63
N GLN A 121 5.84 6.18 -11.59
CA GLN A 121 6.47 6.48 -10.30
C GLN A 121 6.94 5.22 -9.56
N LEU A 122 6.25 4.09 -9.71
CA LEU A 122 6.71 2.80 -9.18
C LEU A 122 7.95 2.28 -9.94
N PHE A 123 8.07 2.54 -11.24
CA PHE A 123 9.26 2.16 -12.00
C PHE A 123 10.47 3.04 -11.70
N ASP A 124 10.25 4.28 -11.35
CA ASP A 124 11.27 5.25 -10.99
C ASP A 124 10.73 6.18 -9.89
N PRO A 125 10.98 5.85 -8.61
CA PRO A 125 10.51 6.66 -7.49
C PRO A 125 11.07 8.08 -7.46
N GLU A 126 12.12 8.37 -8.24
CA GLU A 126 12.76 9.69 -8.34
C GLU A 126 12.15 10.53 -9.46
N LEU A 127 11.37 9.90 -10.32
CA LEU A 127 10.73 10.58 -11.44
C LEU A 127 9.70 11.60 -10.93
N ILE A 128 9.91 12.84 -11.30
CA ILE A 128 8.93 13.89 -11.05
C ILE A 128 8.17 14.12 -12.33
N LEU A 129 6.97 13.57 -12.34
CA LEU A 129 6.08 13.56 -13.47
C LEU A 129 4.75 14.21 -13.08
N SER A 130 4.35 15.25 -13.82
CA SER A 130 2.97 15.74 -13.72
C SER A 130 2.02 14.69 -14.29
N PRO A 131 0.89 14.41 -13.64
CA PRO A 131 -0.13 13.53 -14.23
C PRO A 131 -0.68 14.08 -15.54
N SER A 132 -0.60 15.41 -15.78
CA SER A 132 -1.02 16.08 -17.01
C SER A 132 0.12 16.25 -18.04
N HIS A 133 1.23 15.53 -17.91
CA HIS A 133 2.32 15.58 -18.89
C HIS A 133 1.84 15.10 -20.25
N GLN A 134 2.16 15.85 -21.33
CA GLN A 134 1.63 15.60 -22.68
C GLN A 134 1.89 14.16 -23.20
N ASP A 135 3.10 13.62 -22.99
CA ASP A 135 3.44 12.26 -23.43
C ASP A 135 2.61 11.22 -22.63
N LEU A 136 2.31 11.48 -21.35
CA LEU A 136 1.48 10.60 -20.54
C LEU A 136 0.02 10.63 -20.99
N VAL A 137 -0.53 11.82 -21.27
CA VAL A 137 -1.89 11.98 -21.80
C VAL A 137 -2.03 11.26 -23.13
N ARG A 138 -1.08 11.49 -24.08
CA ARG A 138 -1.06 10.82 -25.37
C ARG A 138 -0.98 9.29 -25.23
N LEU A 139 -0.17 8.80 -24.30
CA LEU A 139 -0.07 7.36 -24.02
C LEU A 139 -1.39 6.81 -23.48
N SER A 140 -2.07 7.52 -22.58
CA SER A 140 -3.36 7.11 -22.02
C SER A 140 -4.46 7.04 -23.08
N GLU A 141 -4.50 7.99 -24.01
CA GLU A 141 -5.44 7.99 -25.14
C GLU A 141 -5.22 6.77 -26.04
N MET A 142 -3.98 6.56 -26.48
CA MET A 142 -3.61 5.42 -27.33
C MET A 142 -3.94 4.07 -26.67
N VAL A 143 -3.64 3.93 -25.37
CA VAL A 143 -3.94 2.72 -24.61
C VAL A 143 -5.45 2.51 -24.45
N SER A 144 -6.20 3.58 -24.18
CA SER A 144 -7.66 3.56 -24.06
C SER A 144 -8.31 3.04 -25.35
N ASP A 145 -7.94 3.62 -26.49
CA ASP A 145 -8.48 3.23 -27.79
C ASP A 145 -8.16 1.77 -28.11
N PHE A 146 -6.90 1.38 -27.90
CA PHE A 146 -6.46 0.00 -28.14
C PHE A 146 -7.19 -1.01 -27.27
N LEU A 147 -7.27 -0.78 -25.96
CA LEU A 147 -7.90 -1.72 -25.02
C LEU A 147 -9.42 -1.78 -25.25
N SER A 148 -10.09 -0.65 -25.49
CA SER A 148 -11.51 -0.62 -25.79
C SER A 148 -11.86 -1.44 -27.03
N ASP A 149 -11.04 -1.34 -28.11
CA ASP A 149 -11.22 -2.16 -29.31
C ASP A 149 -11.02 -3.67 -29.05
N ARG A 150 -9.97 -4.01 -28.29
CA ARG A 150 -9.64 -5.42 -28.01
C ARG A 150 -10.61 -6.10 -27.05
N PHE A 151 -11.13 -5.38 -26.05
CA PHE A 151 -12.04 -5.93 -25.06
C PHE A 151 -13.49 -5.99 -25.52
N LYS A 152 -13.90 -5.17 -26.50
CA LYS A 152 -15.28 -5.10 -27.01
C LYS A 152 -15.92 -6.47 -27.32
N ASN A 153 -15.15 -7.41 -27.82
CA ASN A 153 -15.63 -8.71 -28.26
C ASN A 153 -15.14 -9.88 -27.39
N LEU A 154 -14.52 -9.59 -26.23
CA LEU A 154 -14.09 -10.65 -25.33
C LEU A 154 -15.28 -11.24 -24.57
N PRO A 155 -15.27 -12.56 -24.30
CA PRO A 155 -16.32 -13.19 -23.51
C PRO A 155 -16.26 -12.72 -22.06
N LEU A 156 -17.40 -12.36 -21.50
CA LEU A 156 -17.56 -12.10 -20.08
C LEU A 156 -17.38 -13.36 -19.24
N GLY A 157 -16.78 -13.22 -18.06
CA GLY A 157 -16.60 -14.29 -17.08
C GLY A 157 -15.16 -14.39 -16.58
N SER A 158 -14.90 -13.70 -15.45
CA SER A 158 -13.61 -13.72 -14.78
C SER A 158 -13.54 -14.79 -13.70
N GLY A 159 -12.46 -15.58 -13.71
CA GLY A 159 -12.14 -16.51 -12.63
C GLY A 159 -11.81 -15.78 -11.33
N ILE A 160 -11.29 -14.56 -11.40
CA ILE A 160 -10.99 -13.72 -10.23
C ILE A 160 -12.29 -13.31 -9.53
N LYS A 161 -13.30 -12.84 -10.28
CA LYS A 161 -14.63 -12.51 -9.73
C LYS A 161 -15.27 -13.74 -9.08
N THR A 162 -15.22 -14.89 -9.76
CA THR A 162 -15.73 -16.16 -9.22
C THR A 162 -15.03 -16.54 -7.93
N PHE A 163 -13.72 -16.34 -7.81
CA PHE A 163 -12.96 -16.62 -6.60
C PHE A 163 -13.33 -15.68 -5.45
N PHE A 164 -13.50 -14.39 -5.69
CA PHE A 164 -13.92 -13.44 -4.65
C PHE A 164 -15.35 -13.73 -4.15
N ASN A 165 -16.22 -14.22 -5.02
CA ASN A 165 -17.60 -14.57 -4.68
C ASN A 165 -17.74 -15.94 -3.98
N GLN A 166 -16.63 -16.67 -3.74
CA GLN A 166 -16.70 -17.87 -2.91
C GLN A 166 -17.10 -17.53 -1.47
N PRO A 167 -17.71 -18.47 -0.72
CA PRO A 167 -18.11 -18.23 0.66
C PRO A 167 -16.99 -17.64 1.54
N ASN A 168 -17.39 -16.83 2.52
CA ASN A 168 -16.54 -16.14 3.48
C ASN A 168 -16.86 -16.62 4.91
N GLU A 169 -17.05 -17.90 5.10
CA GLU A 169 -17.48 -18.47 6.36
C GLU A 169 -16.41 -18.32 7.44
N PHE A 170 -15.18 -18.66 7.10
CA PHE A 170 -14.04 -18.69 8.03
C PHE A 170 -12.99 -17.63 7.73
N GLY A 171 -12.22 -17.23 8.76
CA GLY A 171 -11.13 -16.27 8.62
C GLY A 171 -10.07 -16.69 7.60
N TRP A 172 -9.80 -17.99 7.43
CA TRP A 172 -8.88 -18.50 6.39
C TRP A 172 -9.41 -18.34 4.97
N ASP A 173 -10.74 -18.25 4.75
CA ASP A 173 -11.29 -17.97 3.42
C ASP A 173 -11.00 -16.54 3.01
N ILE A 174 -11.17 -15.61 3.93
CA ILE A 174 -10.76 -14.21 3.78
C ILE A 174 -9.26 -14.12 3.56
N LYS A 175 -8.46 -14.83 4.34
CA LYS A 175 -7.00 -14.81 4.25
C LYS A 175 -6.49 -15.26 2.89
N LYS A 176 -7.07 -16.31 2.30
CA LYS A 176 -6.73 -16.78 0.94
C LYS A 176 -6.96 -15.68 -0.10
N LYS A 177 -8.11 -14.99 -0.02
CA LYS A 177 -8.46 -13.89 -0.93
C LYS A 177 -7.54 -12.69 -0.74
N LEU A 178 -7.23 -12.33 0.49
CA LEU A 178 -6.32 -11.25 0.84
C LEU A 178 -4.90 -11.51 0.31
N ILE A 179 -4.36 -12.71 0.51
CA ILE A 179 -3.05 -13.13 -0.02
C ILE A 179 -3.04 -13.06 -1.55
N TRP A 180 -4.09 -13.56 -2.21
CA TRP A 180 -4.15 -13.52 -3.67
C TRP A 180 -4.16 -12.08 -4.18
N LEU A 181 -5.00 -11.22 -3.60
CA LEU A 181 -5.13 -9.82 -3.98
C LEU A 181 -3.81 -9.06 -3.81
N GLY A 182 -3.16 -9.17 -2.65
CA GLY A 182 -1.90 -8.48 -2.38
C GLY A 182 -0.74 -8.97 -3.24
N LYS A 183 -0.68 -10.27 -3.51
CA LYS A 183 0.44 -10.88 -4.24
C LYS A 183 0.31 -10.76 -5.76
N HIS A 184 -0.92 -10.76 -6.28
CA HIS A 184 -1.15 -10.99 -7.70
C HIS A 184 -1.90 -9.88 -8.43
N SER A 185 -2.67 -9.03 -7.72
CA SER A 185 -3.41 -7.97 -8.41
C SER A 185 -2.46 -6.91 -8.99
N TYR A 186 -2.90 -6.28 -10.05
CA TYR A 186 -2.15 -5.22 -10.73
C TYR A 186 -1.89 -3.98 -9.85
N LEU A 187 -2.70 -3.76 -8.81
CA LEU A 187 -2.50 -2.66 -7.87
C LEU A 187 -1.35 -2.91 -6.88
N PHE A 188 -1.19 -4.16 -6.41
CA PHE A 188 -0.31 -4.45 -5.28
C PHE A 188 0.91 -5.30 -5.64
N ARG A 189 0.88 -6.05 -6.75
CA ARG A 189 1.94 -7.00 -7.14
C ARG A 189 3.35 -6.39 -7.07
N ARG A 190 3.52 -5.17 -7.55
CA ARG A 190 4.82 -4.50 -7.53
C ARG A 190 5.26 -4.16 -6.12
N CYS A 191 4.38 -3.52 -5.34
CA CYS A 191 4.68 -3.20 -3.94
C CYS A 191 4.99 -4.47 -3.12
N TYR A 192 4.25 -5.55 -3.36
CA TYR A 192 4.53 -6.85 -2.74
C TYR A 192 5.92 -7.37 -3.11
N GLN A 193 6.30 -7.36 -4.38
CA GLN A 193 7.62 -7.82 -4.83
C GLN A 193 8.74 -7.00 -4.21
N ASP A 194 8.62 -5.68 -4.21
CA ASP A 194 9.60 -4.77 -3.63
C ASP A 194 9.71 -4.99 -2.11
N TYR A 195 8.59 -5.19 -1.41
CA TYR A 195 8.58 -5.53 0.02
C TYR A 195 9.30 -6.83 0.32
N ILE A 196 9.03 -7.90 -0.42
CA ILE A 196 9.72 -9.20 -0.27
C ILE A 196 11.23 -9.04 -0.50
N GLN A 197 11.66 -8.29 -1.51
CA GLN A 197 13.07 -8.04 -1.78
C GLN A 197 13.76 -7.29 -0.63
N LEU A 198 13.11 -6.28 -0.06
CA LEU A 198 13.62 -5.53 1.10
C LEU A 198 13.78 -6.42 2.35
N HIS A 199 12.97 -7.48 2.48
CA HIS A 199 12.98 -8.41 3.61
C HIS A 199 13.70 -9.74 3.30
N GLY A 200 14.75 -9.71 2.49
CA GLY A 200 15.63 -10.85 2.25
C GLY A 200 15.28 -11.71 1.03
N GLY A 201 14.33 -11.27 0.20
CA GLY A 201 14.00 -11.89 -1.08
C GLY A 201 13.23 -13.22 -1.00
N LYS A 202 12.91 -13.69 0.21
CA LYS A 202 12.14 -14.93 0.43
C LYS A 202 10.72 -14.60 0.90
N PRO A 203 9.69 -15.17 0.27
CA PRO A 203 8.31 -14.97 0.67
C PRO A 203 7.95 -15.83 1.90
N GLU A 204 8.57 -15.56 3.05
CA GLU A 204 8.25 -16.22 4.32
C GLU A 204 6.85 -15.81 4.78
N THR A 205 6.18 -16.71 5.50
CA THR A 205 4.79 -16.49 5.94
C THR A 205 4.61 -15.21 6.74
N ALA A 206 5.54 -14.90 7.66
CA ALA A 206 5.49 -13.67 8.45
C ALA A 206 5.63 -12.42 7.58
N VAL A 207 6.58 -12.43 6.61
CA VAL A 207 6.80 -11.31 5.68
C VAL A 207 5.60 -11.08 4.77
N ILE A 208 5.00 -12.17 4.27
CA ILE A 208 3.76 -12.09 3.46
C ILE A 208 2.64 -11.48 4.31
N ASP A 209 2.47 -11.96 5.54
CA ASP A 209 1.40 -11.51 6.43
C ASP A 209 1.54 -10.04 6.79
N ASP A 210 2.76 -9.58 7.09
CA ASP A 210 3.03 -8.17 7.35
C ASP A 210 2.74 -7.30 6.14
N CYS A 211 3.21 -7.70 4.96
CA CYS A 211 2.98 -6.98 3.72
C CYS A 211 1.47 -6.79 3.44
N ILE A 212 0.69 -7.88 3.49
CA ILE A 212 -0.73 -7.82 3.09
C ILE A 212 -1.65 -7.20 4.15
N CYS A 213 -1.25 -7.22 5.43
CA CYS A 213 -2.08 -6.70 6.52
C CYS A 213 -1.66 -5.31 7.00
N GLN A 214 -0.41 -4.88 6.80
CA GLN A 214 0.08 -3.63 7.39
C GLN A 214 0.65 -2.64 6.38
N GLU A 215 1.20 -3.12 5.26
CA GLU A 215 1.77 -2.24 4.25
C GLU A 215 0.69 -1.57 3.40
N THR A 216 1.01 -0.37 2.95
CA THR A 216 0.16 0.43 2.08
C THR A 216 0.95 0.94 0.88
N THR A 217 0.25 1.26 -0.21
CA THR A 217 0.88 1.86 -1.38
C THR A 217 1.40 3.27 -1.08
N GLY A 218 2.52 3.65 -1.68
CA GLY A 218 3.09 4.99 -1.53
C GLY A 218 2.31 6.11 -2.22
N TRP A 219 1.32 5.78 -3.07
CA TRP A 219 0.60 6.76 -3.88
C TRP A 219 -0.71 7.26 -3.27
N SER A 220 -1.39 6.45 -2.48
CA SER A 220 -2.63 6.87 -1.81
C SER A 220 -2.77 6.32 -0.40
N GLY A 221 -1.78 5.61 0.10
CA GLY A 221 -1.88 4.89 1.37
C GLY A 221 -2.89 3.74 1.34
N LEU A 222 -3.27 3.30 0.14
CA LEU A 222 -4.20 2.20 -0.09
C LEU A 222 -3.57 0.88 0.35
N GLY A 223 -4.28 0.09 1.12
CA GLY A 223 -3.86 -1.24 1.53
C GLY A 223 -4.71 -2.35 0.88
N VAL A 224 -4.20 -3.57 0.94
CA VAL A 224 -4.89 -4.74 0.37
C VAL A 224 -6.24 -4.98 1.06
N ILE A 225 -6.29 -4.74 2.37
CA ILE A 225 -7.52 -4.87 3.18
C ILE A 225 -8.61 -3.89 2.69
N ASP A 226 -8.25 -2.67 2.31
CA ASP A 226 -9.23 -1.66 1.86
C ASP A 226 -9.98 -2.14 0.62
N ILE A 227 -9.23 -2.65 -0.36
CA ILE A 227 -9.79 -3.17 -1.59
C ILE A 227 -10.63 -4.43 -1.32
N LEU A 228 -10.09 -5.39 -0.57
CA LEU A 228 -10.83 -6.62 -0.30
C LEU A 228 -12.14 -6.36 0.46
N ALA A 229 -12.10 -5.47 1.45
CA ALA A 229 -13.29 -5.09 2.22
C ALA A 229 -14.36 -4.40 1.36
N SER A 230 -13.99 -3.77 0.26
CA SER A 230 -14.91 -3.16 -0.69
C SER A 230 -15.47 -4.18 -1.70
N ILE A 231 -14.63 -5.07 -2.25
CA ILE A 231 -15.03 -6.04 -3.28
C ILE A 231 -16.00 -7.09 -2.72
N LEU A 232 -15.79 -7.56 -1.47
CA LEU A 232 -16.55 -8.67 -0.93
C LEU A 232 -18.00 -8.29 -0.64
N GLU A 233 -18.93 -9.15 -1.05
CA GLU A 233 -20.34 -9.11 -0.65
C GLU A 233 -20.49 -9.63 0.78
N ILE A 234 -20.25 -8.76 1.76
CA ILE A 234 -20.23 -9.05 3.19
C ILE A 234 -21.06 -8.00 3.96
N THR A 235 -21.51 -8.36 5.16
CA THR A 235 -22.21 -7.43 6.05
C THR A 235 -21.26 -6.32 6.53
N GLU A 236 -21.83 -5.21 7.02
CA GLU A 236 -21.01 -4.12 7.55
C GLU A 236 -20.18 -4.54 8.79
N ASN A 237 -20.71 -5.42 9.62
CA ASN A 237 -19.95 -5.97 10.75
C ASN A 237 -18.75 -6.80 10.26
N GLN A 238 -18.93 -7.64 9.27
CA GLN A 238 -17.84 -8.41 8.66
C GLN A 238 -16.81 -7.48 7.97
N ARG A 239 -17.29 -6.42 7.34
CA ARG A 239 -16.42 -5.40 6.74
C ARG A 239 -15.56 -4.70 7.80
N GLN A 240 -16.16 -4.39 8.93
CA GLN A 240 -15.43 -3.81 10.06
C GLN A 240 -14.44 -4.81 10.67
N ASP A 241 -14.82 -6.08 10.82
CA ASP A 241 -13.89 -7.12 11.26
C ASP A 241 -12.66 -7.19 10.36
N LEU A 242 -12.86 -7.21 9.02
CA LEU A 242 -11.77 -7.24 8.06
C LEU A 242 -10.89 -5.97 8.13
N ARG A 243 -11.49 -4.80 8.27
CA ARG A 243 -10.75 -3.53 8.44
C ARG A 243 -9.91 -3.53 9.72
N ASN A 244 -10.39 -4.18 10.79
CA ASN A 244 -9.64 -4.31 12.03
C ASN A 244 -8.40 -5.21 11.91
N TRP A 245 -8.24 -5.97 10.82
CA TRP A 245 -7.03 -6.77 10.57
C TRP A 245 -5.76 -5.92 10.37
N TYR A 246 -5.89 -4.62 10.11
CA TYR A 246 -4.76 -3.69 10.20
C TYR A 246 -4.16 -3.63 11.61
N GLU A 247 -4.98 -3.83 12.64
CA GLU A 247 -4.59 -3.82 14.04
C GLU A 247 -4.54 -5.26 14.58
N ARG A 248 -3.73 -6.13 13.96
CA ARG A 248 -3.55 -7.50 14.43
C ARG A 248 -3.13 -7.53 15.89
N HIS A 249 -3.76 -8.40 16.70
CA HIS A 249 -3.40 -8.61 18.10
C HIS A 249 -2.14 -9.49 18.20
N THR A 250 -0.97 -8.93 17.87
CA THR A 250 0.32 -9.63 17.96
C THR A 250 0.79 -9.63 19.42
N ALA A 251 1.03 -10.81 19.95
CA ALA A 251 1.45 -10.97 21.34
C ALA A 251 2.06 -12.35 21.59
N PHE A 252 2.49 -12.56 22.85
CA PHE A 252 2.77 -13.89 23.37
C PHE A 252 1.51 -14.47 23.99
N TYR A 253 1.23 -15.72 23.70
CA TYR A 253 0.04 -16.44 24.14
C TYR A 253 0.40 -17.73 24.86
N LYS A 254 -0.20 -17.94 26.04
CA LYS A 254 -0.15 -19.20 26.80
C LYS A 254 -1.41 -20.00 26.53
N VAL A 255 -1.26 -21.28 26.19
CA VAL A 255 -2.42 -22.17 25.96
C VAL A 255 -3.05 -22.55 27.30
N LEU A 256 -4.34 -22.25 27.45
CA LEU A 256 -5.14 -22.59 28.62
C LEU A 256 -5.85 -23.93 28.43
N SER A 257 -6.51 -24.12 27.27
CA SER A 257 -7.23 -25.36 26.95
C SER A 257 -7.18 -25.64 25.44
N ILE A 258 -7.28 -26.92 25.11
CA ILE A 258 -7.28 -27.43 23.75
C ILE A 258 -8.53 -28.28 23.60
N ASN A 259 -9.37 -27.96 22.62
CA ASN A 259 -10.55 -28.73 22.22
C ASN A 259 -10.39 -29.14 20.75
N GLU A 260 -11.33 -29.91 20.21
CA GLU A 260 -11.23 -30.47 18.84
C GLU A 260 -10.88 -29.45 17.74
N SER A 261 -11.53 -28.31 17.73
CA SER A 261 -11.36 -27.30 16.67
C SER A 261 -10.96 -25.91 17.16
N VAL A 262 -10.82 -25.73 18.48
CA VAL A 262 -10.50 -24.45 19.10
C VAL A 262 -9.45 -24.59 20.18
N VAL A 263 -8.65 -23.55 20.35
CA VAL A 263 -7.66 -23.44 21.42
C VAL A 263 -7.96 -22.15 22.19
N THR A 264 -8.12 -22.28 23.52
CA THR A 264 -8.20 -21.08 24.38
C THR A 264 -6.79 -20.66 24.74
N VAL A 265 -6.44 -19.43 24.44
CA VAL A 265 -5.12 -18.85 24.73
C VAL A 265 -5.26 -17.61 25.59
N LEU A 266 -4.33 -17.42 26.51
CA LEU A 266 -4.18 -16.19 27.30
C LEU A 266 -3.13 -15.30 26.62
N ASN A 267 -3.52 -14.09 26.24
CA ASN A 267 -2.56 -13.08 25.82
C ASN A 267 -1.84 -12.56 27.07
N ILE A 268 -0.55 -12.87 27.17
CA ILE A 268 0.23 -12.49 28.37
C ILE A 268 0.55 -11.00 28.46
N ILE A 269 0.28 -10.22 27.40
CA ILE A 269 0.52 -8.78 27.40
C ILE A 269 -0.65 -8.02 28.02
N ASN A 270 -1.89 -8.40 27.67
CA ASN A 270 -3.11 -7.73 28.14
C ASN A 270 -3.94 -8.56 29.15
N ASP A 271 -3.47 -9.76 29.50
CA ASP A 271 -4.07 -10.71 30.45
C ASP A 271 -5.50 -11.13 30.07
N LYS A 272 -5.87 -11.10 28.79
CA LYS A 272 -7.21 -11.51 28.28
C LYS A 272 -7.16 -12.86 27.60
N PRO A 273 -8.16 -13.73 27.85
CA PRO A 273 -8.31 -14.99 27.14
C PRO A 273 -8.94 -14.77 25.77
N TYR A 274 -8.53 -15.58 24.79
CA TYR A 274 -9.08 -15.63 23.43
C TYR A 274 -9.40 -17.06 23.07
N ILE A 275 -10.56 -17.28 22.49
CA ILE A 275 -10.97 -18.58 21.91
C ILE A 275 -10.63 -18.54 20.44
N VAL A 276 -9.60 -19.26 20.03
CA VAL A 276 -9.04 -19.24 18.69
C VAL A 276 -9.46 -20.48 17.92
N ARG A 277 -10.11 -20.32 16.79
CA ARG A 277 -10.45 -21.41 15.88
C ARG A 277 -9.21 -21.87 15.14
N VAL A 278 -8.90 -23.15 15.23
CA VAL A 278 -7.72 -23.78 14.62
C VAL A 278 -8.08 -24.97 13.72
N GLY A 279 -9.35 -25.39 13.69
CA GLY A 279 -9.80 -26.55 12.92
C GLY A 279 -9.04 -27.83 13.33
N ASP A 280 -8.61 -28.61 12.36
CA ASP A 280 -7.90 -29.89 12.57
C ASP A 280 -6.49 -29.74 13.12
N PHE A 281 -5.98 -28.52 13.31
CA PHE A 281 -4.62 -28.24 13.77
C PHE A 281 -4.49 -28.11 15.30
N SER A 282 -5.53 -28.38 16.06
CA SER A 282 -5.51 -28.28 17.52
C SER A 282 -4.42 -29.11 18.19
N SER A 283 -4.06 -30.28 17.62
CA SER A 283 -2.99 -31.17 18.10
C SER A 283 -1.58 -30.58 17.99
N GLN A 284 -1.39 -29.48 17.26
CA GLN A 284 -0.10 -28.80 17.15
C GLN A 284 0.18 -27.87 18.34
N PHE A 285 -0.81 -27.63 19.19
CA PHE A 285 -0.68 -26.77 20.36
C PHE A 285 -0.42 -27.58 21.61
N ASP A 286 0.40 -27.00 22.50
CA ASP A 286 0.81 -27.60 23.77
C ASP A 286 0.77 -26.55 24.88
N LYS A 287 0.26 -26.91 26.05
CA LYS A 287 0.15 -26.04 27.22
C LYS A 287 1.51 -25.68 27.86
N SER A 288 2.54 -26.46 27.60
CA SER A 288 3.89 -26.24 28.14
C SER A 288 4.67 -25.14 27.40
N HIS A 289 4.15 -24.63 26.26
CA HIS A 289 4.84 -23.67 25.41
C HIS A 289 4.12 -22.32 25.35
N LEU A 290 4.86 -21.29 25.01
CA LEU A 290 4.34 -20.01 24.57
C LEU A 290 4.32 -19.93 23.05
N TYR A 291 3.33 -19.26 22.53
CA TYR A 291 3.16 -19.00 21.10
C TYR A 291 3.20 -17.51 20.84
N PHE A 292 4.10 -17.07 19.96
CA PHE A 292 4.13 -15.70 19.47
C PHE A 292 3.49 -15.64 18.10
N GLY A 293 2.51 -14.75 17.92
CA GLY A 293 1.81 -14.57 16.65
C GLY A 293 0.76 -13.48 16.72
N GLY A 294 0.08 -13.24 15.61
CA GLY A 294 -1.01 -12.29 15.53
C GLY A 294 -2.37 -12.98 15.55
N LEU A 295 -3.36 -12.39 16.20
CA LEU A 295 -4.76 -12.80 16.13
C LEU A 295 -5.58 -11.79 15.35
N VAL A 296 -6.54 -12.28 14.58
CA VAL A 296 -7.53 -11.50 13.82
C VAL A 296 -8.93 -12.02 14.11
N LEU A 297 -9.89 -11.11 14.14
CA LEU A 297 -11.31 -11.43 14.36
C LEU A 297 -12.03 -11.58 13.03
N TRP A 298 -12.88 -12.60 12.92
CA TRP A 298 -13.80 -12.79 11.81
C TRP A 298 -15.09 -13.49 12.27
N ASN A 299 -16.25 -12.91 11.99
CA ASN A 299 -17.55 -13.44 12.40
C ASN A 299 -17.66 -13.78 13.90
N GLY A 300 -17.04 -12.97 14.76
CA GLY A 300 -17.05 -13.21 16.20
C GLY A 300 -16.07 -14.30 16.68
N GLU A 301 -15.29 -14.90 15.80
CA GLU A 301 -14.29 -15.92 16.11
C GLU A 301 -12.87 -15.39 15.86
N TRP A 302 -11.92 -15.78 16.71
CA TRP A 302 -10.52 -15.43 16.53
C TRP A 302 -9.78 -16.47 15.70
N TYR A 303 -8.84 -15.99 14.87
CA TYR A 303 -7.99 -16.81 13.99
C TYR A 303 -6.55 -16.34 14.10
N TRP A 304 -5.62 -17.28 13.94
CA TRP A 304 -4.23 -16.90 13.74
C TRP A 304 -4.02 -16.20 12.41
N SER A 305 -3.30 -15.07 12.44
CA SER A 305 -2.85 -14.37 11.24
C SER A 305 -1.37 -14.68 11.03
N GLY A 306 -1.05 -15.37 9.94
CA GLY A 306 0.32 -15.70 9.60
C GLY A 306 0.91 -16.84 10.42
N GLU A 307 2.21 -16.76 10.68
CA GLU A 307 2.99 -17.78 11.37
C GLU A 307 2.86 -17.67 12.91
N GLN A 308 2.83 -18.81 13.57
CA GLN A 308 2.95 -18.89 15.03
C GLN A 308 4.32 -19.46 15.36
N LYS A 309 5.12 -18.70 16.11
CA LYS A 309 6.44 -19.17 16.62
C LYS A 309 6.27 -19.74 18.00
N ARG A 310 6.71 -20.98 18.18
CA ARG A 310 6.69 -21.66 19.47
C ARG A 310 7.97 -21.35 20.25
N TYR A 311 7.82 -21.05 21.52
CA TYR A 311 8.90 -20.78 22.47
C TYR A 311 8.73 -21.67 23.70
N ASP A 312 9.84 -21.96 24.37
CA ASP A 312 9.80 -22.61 25.68
C ASP A 312 9.08 -21.69 26.70
N SER A 313 8.59 -22.28 27.77
CA SER A 313 7.91 -21.52 28.83
C SER A 313 8.85 -20.45 29.40
N VAL A 314 8.31 -19.25 29.60
CA VAL A 314 9.01 -18.16 30.30
C VAL A 314 8.74 -18.28 31.79
N SER A 315 9.77 -18.07 32.61
CA SER A 315 9.61 -18.04 34.07
C SER A 315 8.73 -16.88 34.50
N ASP A 316 8.04 -17.01 35.66
CA ASP A 316 7.23 -15.92 36.20
C ASP A 316 8.07 -14.66 36.50
N GLU A 317 9.38 -14.81 36.72
CA GLU A 317 10.31 -13.69 36.94
C GLU A 317 10.64 -12.93 35.65
N ASP A 318 10.58 -13.59 34.50
CA ASP A 318 10.88 -12.97 33.18
C ASP A 318 9.65 -12.39 32.49
N LEU A 319 8.44 -12.76 32.92
CA LEU A 319 7.19 -12.22 32.36
C LEU A 319 7.10 -10.68 32.41
N PRO A 320 7.46 -9.99 33.53
CA PRO A 320 7.47 -8.54 33.56
C PRO A 320 8.46 -7.92 32.57
N LYS A 321 9.63 -8.50 32.39
CA LYS A 321 10.64 -8.06 31.42
C LYS A 321 10.11 -8.19 30.00
N LEU A 322 9.47 -9.33 29.69
CA LEU A 322 8.85 -9.57 28.38
C LEU A 322 7.75 -8.57 28.07
N LYS A 323 6.86 -8.27 29.04
CA LYS A 323 5.83 -7.23 28.92
C LYS A 323 6.45 -5.84 28.66
N ASN A 324 7.46 -5.46 29.42
CA ASN A 324 8.13 -4.17 29.26
C ASN A 324 8.82 -4.05 27.90
N THR A 325 9.50 -5.10 27.44
CA THR A 325 10.13 -5.12 26.13
C THR A 325 9.10 -4.96 25.02
N PHE A 326 7.97 -5.64 25.15
CA PHE A 326 6.87 -5.54 24.18
C PHE A 326 6.32 -4.11 24.08
N PHE A 327 6.09 -3.45 25.21
CA PHE A 327 5.59 -2.07 25.25
C PHE A 327 6.62 -1.03 24.83
N SER A 328 7.91 -1.31 25.00
CA SER A 328 8.98 -0.39 24.57
C SER A 328 9.28 -0.44 23.08
N THR A 329 8.78 -1.47 22.37
CA THR A 329 8.96 -1.61 20.93
C THR A 329 7.77 -0.96 20.21
N PRO A 330 7.96 0.18 19.51
CA PRO A 330 6.89 0.83 18.76
C PRO A 330 6.33 -0.12 17.71
N GLN A 331 5.03 -0.37 17.75
CA GLN A 331 4.36 -1.13 16.69
C GLN A 331 3.82 -0.16 15.65
N THR A 332 3.92 -0.54 14.39
CA THR A 332 3.28 0.21 13.31
C THR A 332 1.77 0.07 13.47
N ILE A 333 1.11 1.17 13.77
CA ILE A 333 -0.35 1.23 13.90
C ILE A 333 -0.90 1.91 12.65
N VAL A 334 -1.79 1.22 11.96
CA VAL A 334 -2.57 1.81 10.86
C VAL A 334 -3.89 2.30 11.44
N TYR A 335 -4.01 3.61 11.69
CA TYR A 335 -5.17 4.19 12.37
C TYR A 335 -6.18 4.86 11.43
N ARG A 336 -6.21 4.49 10.16
CA ARG A 336 -7.16 5.11 9.21
C ARG A 336 -8.63 4.91 9.59
N TYR A 337 -8.96 3.83 10.29
CA TYR A 337 -10.30 3.54 10.80
C TYR A 337 -10.50 3.94 12.27
N ARG A 338 -9.48 4.53 12.90
CA ARG A 338 -9.53 5.11 14.24
C ARG A 338 -9.68 6.61 14.11
N LYS A 339 -10.93 7.08 14.11
CA LYS A 339 -11.26 8.50 13.85
C LYS A 339 -10.48 9.45 14.75
N ASP A 340 -10.37 9.16 16.03
CA ASP A 340 -9.64 9.98 17.00
C ASP A 340 -8.15 10.13 16.66
N LEU A 341 -7.50 9.05 16.23
CA LEU A 341 -6.10 9.07 15.81
C LEU A 341 -5.92 9.68 14.42
N ALA A 342 -6.83 9.38 13.49
CA ALA A 342 -6.82 9.98 12.16
C ALA A 342 -6.97 11.51 12.22
N ASP A 343 -7.87 12.02 13.07
CA ASP A 343 -8.08 13.45 13.24
C ASP A 343 -6.84 14.13 13.86
N LYS A 344 -6.17 13.49 14.83
CA LYS A 344 -4.89 13.97 15.36
C LYS A 344 -3.79 13.98 14.30
N ALA A 345 -3.71 12.93 13.48
CA ALA A 345 -2.73 12.85 12.39
C ALA A 345 -2.97 13.94 11.34
N ARG A 346 -4.24 14.17 10.95
CA ARG A 346 -4.61 15.26 10.02
C ARG A 346 -4.24 16.63 10.57
N ALA A 347 -4.55 16.89 11.83
CA ALA A 347 -4.19 18.15 12.49
C ALA A 347 -2.67 18.35 12.52
N SER A 348 -1.90 17.30 12.84
CA SER A 348 -0.44 17.35 12.83
C SER A 348 0.12 17.63 11.42
N VAL A 349 -0.42 16.98 10.42
CA VAL A 349 -0.03 17.16 9.01
C VAL A 349 -0.32 18.59 8.54
N LYS A 350 -1.50 19.12 8.87
CA LYS A 350 -1.89 20.51 8.54
C LYS A 350 -0.93 21.51 9.18
N GLU A 351 -0.58 21.31 10.46
CA GLU A 351 0.36 22.17 11.16
C GLU A 351 1.78 22.11 10.55
N GLN A 352 2.25 20.92 10.19
CA GLN A 352 3.55 20.77 9.52
C GLN A 352 3.56 21.41 8.13
N TYR A 353 2.47 21.33 7.39
CA TYR A 353 2.33 22.02 6.11
C TYR A 353 2.41 23.53 6.29
N ARG A 354 1.65 24.08 7.26
CA ARG A 354 1.70 25.51 7.57
C ARG A 354 3.10 25.96 7.92
N ILE A 355 3.80 25.24 8.81
CA ILE A 355 5.19 25.55 9.20
C ILE A 355 6.13 25.54 7.99
N PHE A 356 5.95 24.58 7.08
CA PHE A 356 6.76 24.49 5.88
C PHE A 356 6.54 25.68 4.96
N VAL A 357 5.27 26.06 4.71
CA VAL A 357 4.93 27.21 3.86
C VAL A 357 5.35 28.53 4.51
N ASP A 358 5.15 28.69 5.81
CA ASP A 358 5.56 29.89 6.56
C ASP A 358 7.08 30.11 6.48
N TYR A 359 7.86 29.02 6.49
CA TYR A 359 9.32 29.08 6.41
C TYR A 359 9.83 29.27 4.96
N HIS A 360 9.28 28.53 4.00
CA HIS A 360 9.78 28.53 2.61
C HIS A 360 9.06 29.54 1.69
N GLY A 361 7.90 30.09 2.11
CA GLY A 361 7.05 30.93 1.26
C GLY A 361 6.37 30.19 0.11
N LYS A 362 6.47 28.85 0.07
CA LYS A 362 5.93 27.98 -0.99
C LYS A 362 5.85 26.52 -0.49
N ASP A 363 5.08 25.70 -1.18
CA ASP A 363 4.84 24.30 -0.84
C ASP A 363 5.90 23.31 -1.32
N MET A 364 6.97 23.80 -1.97
CA MET A 364 8.06 22.99 -2.49
C MET A 364 9.41 23.66 -2.30
N ALA A 365 10.39 22.90 -1.83
CA ALA A 365 11.80 23.30 -1.77
C ALA A 365 12.66 22.28 -2.55
N VAL A 366 13.68 22.78 -3.25
CA VAL A 366 14.60 21.97 -4.06
C VAL A 366 16.01 22.14 -3.51
N TYR A 367 16.73 21.06 -3.33
CA TYR A 367 18.07 21.04 -2.75
C TYR A 367 19.06 20.36 -3.71
N PRO A 368 20.33 20.84 -3.76
CA PRO A 368 21.37 20.22 -4.59
C PRO A 368 21.78 18.83 -4.10
N ASP A 369 21.65 18.60 -2.79
CA ASP A 369 22.00 17.37 -2.12
C ASP A 369 21.22 17.23 -0.80
N GLY A 370 21.23 16.08 -0.18
CA GLY A 370 20.47 15.88 1.03
C GLY A 370 21.14 16.43 2.29
N ARG A 371 22.44 16.76 2.26
CA ARG A 371 23.06 17.50 3.37
C ARG A 371 22.47 18.89 3.44
N SER A 372 22.35 19.57 2.30
CA SER A 372 21.67 20.87 2.18
C SER A 372 20.21 20.79 2.66
N MET A 373 19.50 19.72 2.29
CA MET A 373 18.14 19.46 2.78
C MET A 373 18.11 19.28 4.30
N ALA A 374 18.99 18.47 4.87
CA ALA A 374 19.03 18.21 6.32
C ALA A 374 19.34 19.48 7.13
N VAL A 375 20.27 20.30 6.64
CA VAL A 375 20.60 21.60 7.25
C VAL A 375 19.39 22.54 7.22
N ASP A 376 18.70 22.61 6.09
CA ASP A 376 17.53 23.47 5.94
C ASP A 376 16.34 23.00 6.79
N MET A 377 16.10 21.71 6.87
CA MET A 377 15.10 21.13 7.82
C MET A 377 15.39 21.54 9.26
N ARG A 378 16.66 21.59 9.64
CA ARG A 378 17.07 22.04 10.98
C ARG A 378 16.76 23.51 11.19
N LYS A 379 17.06 24.35 10.23
CA LYS A 379 16.72 25.78 10.25
C LYS A 379 15.21 26.00 10.34
N GLN A 380 14.41 25.25 9.59
CA GLN A 380 12.95 25.26 9.67
C GLN A 380 12.46 24.92 11.09
N TYR A 381 13.05 23.89 11.71
CA TYR A 381 12.71 23.51 13.09
C TYR A 381 13.04 24.64 14.08
N CYS A 382 14.21 25.26 14.00
CA CYS A 382 14.59 26.40 14.83
C CYS A 382 13.65 27.59 14.64
N PHE A 383 13.37 27.96 13.39
CA PHE A 383 12.42 29.02 13.04
C PHE A 383 11.04 28.81 13.68
N HIS A 384 10.52 27.58 13.61
CA HIS A 384 9.23 27.25 14.23
C HIS A 384 9.26 27.34 15.75
N ASN A 385 10.32 26.86 16.39
CA ASN A 385 10.46 26.95 17.84
C ASN A 385 10.58 28.40 18.31
N GLU A 386 11.36 29.23 17.62
CA GLU A 386 11.44 30.67 17.92
C GLU A 386 10.09 31.37 17.80
N SER A 387 9.34 31.04 16.74
CA SER A 387 7.99 31.57 16.53
C SER A 387 7.04 31.18 17.68
N LYS A 388 7.10 29.93 18.14
CA LYS A 388 6.33 29.46 19.30
C LYS A 388 6.71 30.17 20.59
N LEU A 389 8.01 30.36 20.84
CA LEU A 389 8.49 31.05 22.05
C LEU A 389 8.04 32.51 22.05
N LYS A 390 8.17 33.22 20.92
CA LYS A 390 7.69 34.57 20.74
C LYS A 390 6.19 34.69 20.99
N ALA A 391 5.40 33.77 20.43
CA ALA A 391 3.96 33.72 20.64
C ALA A 391 3.57 33.46 22.11
N ALA A 392 4.40 32.74 22.86
CA ALA A 392 4.25 32.50 24.29
C ALA A 392 4.84 33.62 25.18
N GLY A 393 5.30 34.74 24.60
CA GLY A 393 5.92 35.87 25.36
C GLY A 393 7.29 35.52 25.95
N LYS A 394 7.97 34.48 25.48
CA LYS A 394 9.27 34.03 25.93
C LYS A 394 10.38 34.49 25.01
N ASN A 395 11.56 34.82 25.60
CA ASN A 395 12.71 35.21 24.79
C ASN A 395 13.39 33.96 24.15
N PRO A 396 13.50 33.86 22.83
CA PRO A 396 14.15 32.72 22.18
C PRO A 396 15.62 32.52 22.55
N THR A 397 16.35 33.58 22.90
CA THR A 397 17.78 33.55 23.27
C THR A 397 18.04 32.90 24.64
N GLU A 398 17.04 32.79 25.50
CA GLU A 398 17.15 32.11 26.80
C GLU A 398 17.00 30.59 26.71
N HIS A 399 16.63 30.08 25.54
CA HIS A 399 16.38 28.64 25.35
C HIS A 399 17.50 28.08 24.48
N HIS A 400 18.12 26.99 24.98
CA HIS A 400 19.18 26.30 24.26
C HIS A 400 18.68 25.83 22.87
N GLN A 401 19.23 26.42 21.82
CA GLN A 401 19.03 25.93 20.46
C GLN A 401 19.92 24.70 20.29
N PRO A 402 19.36 23.56 19.90
CA PRO A 402 20.18 22.36 19.71
C PRO A 402 21.20 22.64 18.60
N GLU A 403 22.48 22.49 18.92
CA GLU A 403 23.58 22.61 17.96
C GLU A 403 23.33 21.72 16.72
N ILE A 404 23.61 22.26 15.55
CA ILE A 404 23.62 21.45 14.32
C ILE A 404 24.85 20.56 14.42
N PRO A 405 24.74 19.22 14.52
CA PRO A 405 25.89 18.37 14.62
C PRO A 405 26.78 18.57 13.38
N ASP A 406 28.07 18.84 13.57
CA ASP A 406 29.05 18.89 12.46
C ASP A 406 29.11 17.59 11.65
N LYS A 407 28.69 16.48 12.28
CA LYS A 407 28.59 15.17 11.65
C LYS A 407 27.16 14.67 11.75
N VAL A 408 26.42 14.81 10.66
CA VAL A 408 25.17 14.06 10.47
C VAL A 408 25.54 12.59 10.33
N ASN A 409 24.81 11.71 11.02
CA ASN A 409 25.05 10.25 10.97
C ASN A 409 25.19 9.79 9.51
N PRO A 410 26.36 9.27 9.08
CA PRO A 410 26.58 8.86 7.70
C PRO A 410 25.56 7.84 7.19
N TYR A 411 25.04 6.97 8.06
CA TYR A 411 24.01 6.00 7.71
C TYR A 411 22.66 6.64 7.38
N TYR A 412 22.29 7.72 8.08
CA TYR A 412 21.07 8.46 7.78
C TYR A 412 21.18 9.22 6.46
N LEU A 413 22.35 9.84 6.23
CA LEU A 413 22.66 10.44 4.94
C LEU A 413 22.73 9.39 3.83
N ASP A 414 23.36 8.25 4.07
CA ASP A 414 23.48 7.17 3.11
C ASP A 414 22.12 6.56 2.75
N TYR A 415 21.20 6.43 3.72
CA TYR A 415 19.83 6.02 3.45
C TYR A 415 19.09 7.04 2.56
N LEU A 416 19.24 8.33 2.82
CA LEU A 416 18.66 9.38 2.00
C LEU A 416 19.34 9.50 0.62
N PHE A 417 20.61 9.07 0.48
CA PHE A 417 21.47 9.38 -0.67
C PHE A 417 21.93 8.18 -1.49
N ARG A 418 21.66 6.96 -1.08
CA ARG A 418 22.21 5.73 -1.73
C ARG A 418 22.03 5.64 -3.23
N LYS A 419 21.13 6.42 -3.80
CA LYS A 419 20.80 6.34 -5.23
C LYS A 419 21.12 7.62 -6.02
N HIS A 420 21.67 8.67 -5.40
CA HIS A 420 21.56 10.01 -5.97
C HIS A 420 22.86 10.75 -6.19
N LYS A 421 23.89 10.07 -6.67
CA LYS A 421 25.12 10.77 -7.11
C LYS A 421 24.76 11.74 -8.24
N GLY A 422 24.57 13.02 -7.87
CA GLY A 422 24.38 14.11 -8.80
C GLY A 422 22.94 14.54 -9.11
N HIS A 423 21.95 14.02 -8.43
CA HIS A 423 20.56 14.43 -8.60
C HIS A 423 20.10 15.42 -7.53
N PHE A 424 19.14 16.29 -7.87
CA PHE A 424 18.55 17.23 -6.95
C PHE A 424 17.58 16.55 -6.01
N TYR A 425 17.71 16.78 -4.68
CA TYR A 425 16.70 16.39 -3.71
C TYR A 425 15.58 17.40 -3.71
N ARG A 426 14.37 16.88 -3.82
CA ARG A 426 13.16 17.67 -3.61
C ARG A 426 12.57 17.30 -2.27
N LYS A 427 12.49 18.27 -1.36
CA LYS A 427 11.54 18.20 -0.28
C LYS A 427 10.26 18.86 -0.77
N ARG A 428 9.38 18.05 -1.26
CA ARG A 428 7.98 18.42 -1.37
C ARG A 428 7.35 18.06 -0.03
N TYR A 429 6.48 18.90 0.47
CA TYR A 429 5.60 18.43 1.53
C TYR A 429 5.02 17.11 1.04
N PRO A 430 5.11 16.00 1.82
CA PRO A 430 4.86 14.68 1.26
C PRO A 430 3.54 14.69 0.50
N ALA A 431 3.55 14.27 -0.75
CA ALA A 431 2.34 14.29 -1.58
C ALA A 431 1.19 13.53 -0.92
N ILE A 432 1.51 12.45 -0.20
CA ILE A 432 0.56 11.72 0.65
C ILE A 432 -0.06 12.62 1.73
N SER A 433 0.72 13.49 2.35
CA SER A 433 0.22 14.40 3.37
C SER A 433 -0.68 15.49 2.78
N LEU A 434 -0.37 15.98 1.58
CA LEU A 434 -1.21 16.93 0.85
C LEU A 434 -2.49 16.26 0.31
N LEU A 435 -2.40 15.03 -0.14
CA LEU A 435 -3.54 14.23 -0.57
C LEU A 435 -4.47 13.89 0.61
N ASN A 436 -3.92 13.76 1.82
CA ASN A 436 -4.68 13.50 3.03
C ASN A 436 -5.29 14.75 3.65
N ILE A 437 -5.02 15.95 3.11
CA ILE A 437 -5.66 17.19 3.54
C ILE A 437 -6.75 17.50 2.51
N PRO A 438 -8.05 17.49 2.87
CA PRO A 438 -9.14 17.96 1.99
C PRO A 438 -8.83 19.36 1.47
N ASP A 439 -9.22 19.68 0.23
CA ASP A 439 -8.95 20.98 -0.38
C ASP A 439 -9.48 22.14 0.47
N GLN A 440 -10.62 21.96 1.15
CA GLN A 440 -11.17 22.88 2.16
C GLN A 440 -10.24 23.14 3.36
N ALA A 441 -9.22 22.36 3.57
CA ALA A 441 -8.26 22.52 4.65
C ALA A 441 -6.90 23.04 4.17
N LYS A 442 -6.76 23.27 2.85
CA LYS A 442 -5.59 23.93 2.22
C LYS A 442 -5.78 25.44 2.12
N GLU A 443 -7.06 25.93 2.22
CA GLU A 443 -7.41 27.34 2.36
C GLU A 443 -7.23 27.82 3.81
#